data_987aa3598640794ab6a6f5890268683c
#
_entry.id   987aa3598640794ab6a6f5890268683c
#
_cell.length_a   1.000
_cell.length_b   1.000
_cell.length_c   1.000
_cell.angle_alpha   90.00
_cell.angle_beta   90.00
_cell.angle_gamma   90.00
#
_symmetry.space_group_name_H-M   'P 1'
#
loop_
_entity.id
_entity.type
_entity.pdbx_description
1 polymer ?
#
loop_
_entity_poly.entity_id
_entity_poly.type
_entity_poly.pdbx_seq_one_letter_code
_entity_poly.pdbx_strand_id
1 'polypeptide(L)'
;MGLNLVIIPTYNEKENIEKMVRKVFSLPKDFDLLIVDDGSPDGTAQIVKNLQAEFPNRLFIEERKGKMGLGTAYIHGFKWALQRSYQYIFEMDCDFSHNPDDLIRLLVSCEKGSDVAVGSRYCTGGKVTNWPLGRIMMSYFASVYVRMVLWINIKDTTAGFVCYRRKVLETLELDKIRFMGYAFQIEMKYKASRKGFVVSEVPIVFTDRVEGVSKMSTKIFKEAFWGVLQMRFSKI
;
A
#
# COMPACT_ATOMS: atom_id res chain seq x y z
N MET A 1 -14.83 14.52 -9.59
CA MET A 1 -13.73 13.60 -9.31
C MET A 1 -13.03 14.09 -8.06
N GLY A 2 -12.88 13.25 -7.04
CA GLY A 2 -12.24 13.63 -5.79
C GLY A 2 -10.75 13.91 -5.93
N LEU A 3 -10.13 14.48 -4.89
CA LEU A 3 -8.68 14.71 -4.86
C LEU A 3 -7.91 13.48 -4.33
N ASN A 4 -8.61 12.54 -3.67
CA ASN A 4 -8.04 11.42 -2.94
C ASN A 4 -8.45 10.11 -3.60
N LEU A 5 -7.50 9.25 -3.95
CA LEU A 5 -7.76 7.93 -4.49
C LEU A 5 -7.13 6.86 -3.60
N VAL A 6 -7.90 5.86 -3.22
CA VAL A 6 -7.38 4.67 -2.54
C VAL A 6 -7.33 3.51 -3.54
N ILE A 7 -6.16 2.94 -3.72
CA ILE A 7 -5.93 1.77 -4.57
C ILE A 7 -5.90 0.54 -3.68
N ILE A 8 -6.76 -0.43 -3.99
CA ILE A 8 -6.89 -1.70 -3.26
C ILE A 8 -6.71 -2.86 -4.25
N PRO A 9 -5.56 -3.52 -4.24
CA PRO A 9 -5.36 -4.76 -4.98
C PRO A 9 -6.17 -5.90 -4.37
N THR A 10 -6.82 -6.70 -5.22
CA THR A 10 -7.63 -7.85 -4.77
C THR A 10 -7.26 -9.13 -5.50
N TYR A 11 -7.30 -10.24 -4.77
CA TYR A 11 -7.29 -11.59 -5.28
C TYR A 11 -7.94 -12.54 -4.28
N ASN A 12 -9.18 -13.01 -4.55
CA ASN A 12 -10.01 -13.79 -3.63
C ASN A 12 -10.31 -13.04 -2.32
N GLU A 13 -11.02 -11.93 -2.42
CA GLU A 13 -11.38 -11.06 -1.28
C GLU A 13 -12.91 -10.86 -1.16
N LYS A 14 -13.71 -11.82 -1.65
CA LYS A 14 -15.19 -11.69 -1.67
C LYS A 14 -15.80 -11.45 -0.29
N GLU A 15 -15.17 -11.96 0.79
CA GLU A 15 -15.66 -11.81 2.17
C GLU A 15 -15.45 -10.38 2.71
N ASN A 16 -14.45 -9.68 2.17
CA ASN A 16 -13.99 -8.39 2.67
C ASN A 16 -14.40 -7.21 1.79
N ILE A 17 -14.42 -7.40 0.46
CA ILE A 17 -14.46 -6.29 -0.50
C ILE A 17 -15.68 -5.38 -0.34
N GLU A 18 -16.87 -5.89 -0.17
CA GLU A 18 -18.06 -5.07 0.03
C GLU A 18 -17.99 -4.25 1.31
N LYS A 19 -17.59 -4.90 2.42
CA LYS A 19 -17.42 -4.25 3.72
C LYS A 19 -16.39 -3.12 3.64
N MET A 20 -15.28 -3.37 2.94
CA MET A 20 -14.19 -2.41 2.75
C MET A 20 -14.66 -1.19 1.96
N VAL A 21 -15.33 -1.41 0.82
CA VAL A 21 -15.87 -0.34 -0.03
C VAL A 21 -16.84 0.54 0.78
N ARG A 22 -17.81 -0.07 1.47
CA ARG A 22 -18.79 0.67 2.28
C ARG A 22 -18.13 1.43 3.44
N LYS A 23 -17.12 0.83 4.09
CA LYS A 23 -16.37 1.47 5.17
C LYS A 23 -15.63 2.70 4.67
N VAL A 24 -14.92 2.62 3.56
CA VAL A 24 -14.19 3.78 3.01
C VAL A 24 -15.14 4.90 2.61
N PHE A 25 -16.27 4.59 1.96
CA PHE A 25 -17.26 5.60 1.58
C PHE A 25 -18.04 6.19 2.75
N SER A 26 -18.03 5.55 3.92
CA SER A 26 -18.63 6.09 5.16
C SER A 26 -17.71 7.09 5.88
N LEU A 27 -16.47 7.28 5.45
CA LEU A 27 -15.54 8.19 6.10
C LEU A 27 -15.98 9.67 5.91
N PRO A 28 -15.65 10.56 6.88
CA PRO A 28 -16.04 11.98 6.82
C PRO A 28 -15.19 12.80 5.83
N LYS A 29 -14.32 12.17 5.05
CA LYS A 29 -13.54 12.75 3.95
C LYS A 29 -13.85 12.01 2.66
N ASP A 30 -13.87 12.73 1.54
CA ASP A 30 -14.12 12.13 0.24
C ASP A 30 -12.90 11.38 -0.28
N PHE A 31 -13.10 10.09 -0.51
CA PHE A 31 -12.16 9.20 -1.18
C PHE A 31 -12.86 8.57 -2.38
N ASP A 32 -12.15 8.47 -3.49
CA ASP A 32 -12.52 7.56 -4.58
C ASP A 32 -11.76 6.25 -4.39
N LEU A 33 -12.30 5.14 -4.88
CA LEU A 33 -11.70 3.82 -4.79
C LEU A 33 -11.38 3.27 -6.17
N LEU A 34 -10.18 2.76 -6.34
CA LEU A 34 -9.80 1.90 -7.45
C LEU A 34 -9.46 0.50 -6.94
N ILE A 35 -10.29 -0.45 -7.32
CA ILE A 35 -10.01 -1.87 -7.09
C ILE A 35 -9.21 -2.40 -8.29
N VAL A 36 -8.06 -3.01 -8.02
CA VAL A 36 -7.24 -3.67 -9.04
C VAL A 36 -7.34 -5.17 -8.80
N ASP A 37 -8.21 -5.83 -9.55
CA ASP A 37 -8.50 -7.25 -9.36
C ASP A 37 -7.63 -8.13 -10.26
N ASP A 38 -6.92 -9.07 -9.66
CA ASP A 38 -5.99 -9.99 -10.32
C ASP A 38 -6.68 -11.26 -10.88
N GLY A 39 -7.89 -11.09 -11.40
CA GLY A 39 -8.66 -12.21 -11.97
C GLY A 39 -9.16 -13.15 -10.88
N SER A 40 -9.79 -12.63 -9.84
CA SER A 40 -10.35 -13.40 -8.73
C SER A 40 -11.42 -14.40 -9.21
N PRO A 41 -11.24 -15.70 -9.00
CA PRO A 41 -12.24 -16.71 -9.39
C PRO A 41 -13.44 -16.80 -8.44
N ASP A 42 -13.38 -16.17 -7.26
CA ASP A 42 -14.39 -16.25 -6.20
C ASP A 42 -15.57 -15.27 -6.36
N GLY A 43 -15.55 -14.44 -7.42
CA GLY A 43 -16.59 -13.45 -7.69
C GLY A 43 -16.33 -12.06 -7.10
N THR A 44 -15.14 -11.80 -6.53
CA THR A 44 -14.75 -10.48 -5.99
C THR A 44 -15.03 -9.35 -6.98
N ALA A 45 -14.60 -9.47 -8.26
CA ALA A 45 -14.80 -8.45 -9.27
C ALA A 45 -16.29 -8.18 -9.55
N GLN A 46 -17.14 -9.23 -9.53
CA GLN A 46 -18.57 -9.07 -9.75
C GLN A 46 -19.24 -8.28 -8.62
N ILE A 47 -18.82 -8.50 -7.37
CA ILE A 47 -19.31 -7.70 -6.21
C ILE A 47 -18.99 -6.23 -6.42
N VAL A 48 -17.77 -5.90 -6.82
CA VAL A 48 -17.35 -4.51 -7.07
C VAL A 48 -18.19 -3.88 -8.19
N LYS A 49 -18.40 -4.59 -9.30
CA LYS A 49 -19.24 -4.10 -10.41
C LYS A 49 -20.68 -3.80 -9.98
N ASN A 50 -21.24 -4.64 -9.13
CA ASN A 50 -22.58 -4.38 -8.58
C ASN A 50 -22.60 -3.12 -7.69
N LEU A 51 -21.57 -2.92 -6.88
CA LEU A 51 -21.45 -1.74 -6.01
C LEU A 51 -21.21 -0.45 -6.79
N GLN A 52 -20.70 -0.48 -8.02
CA GLN A 52 -20.52 0.72 -8.85
C GLN A 52 -21.84 1.45 -9.11
N ALA A 53 -22.96 0.73 -9.14
CA ALA A 53 -24.29 1.34 -9.30
C ALA A 53 -24.68 2.23 -8.08
N GLU A 54 -24.20 1.86 -6.89
CA GLU A 54 -24.44 2.64 -5.65
C GLU A 54 -23.45 3.81 -5.51
N PHE A 55 -22.24 3.67 -6.07
CA PHE A 55 -21.16 4.67 -5.96
C PHE A 55 -20.66 5.13 -7.34
N PRO A 56 -21.54 5.73 -8.17
CA PRO A 56 -21.18 6.13 -9.51
C PRO A 56 -20.08 7.20 -9.52
N ASN A 57 -19.11 7.06 -10.43
CA ASN A 57 -17.97 7.97 -10.58
C ASN A 57 -17.04 8.09 -9.35
N ARG A 58 -17.16 7.18 -8.38
CA ARG A 58 -16.31 7.12 -7.18
C ARG A 58 -15.69 5.73 -6.95
N LEU A 59 -16.36 4.66 -7.39
CA LEU A 59 -15.83 3.30 -7.34
C LEU A 59 -15.44 2.85 -8.74
N PHE A 60 -14.17 2.50 -8.90
CA PHE A 60 -13.60 2.02 -10.16
C PHE A 60 -13.03 0.63 -10.00
N ILE A 61 -13.01 -0.14 -11.08
CA ILE A 61 -12.38 -1.46 -11.13
C ILE A 61 -11.54 -1.60 -12.40
N GLU A 62 -10.35 -2.15 -12.22
CA GLU A 62 -9.44 -2.60 -13.27
C GLU A 62 -9.21 -4.09 -13.10
N GLU A 63 -9.62 -4.90 -14.07
CA GLU A 63 -9.44 -6.35 -14.04
C GLU A 63 -8.20 -6.75 -14.82
N ARG A 64 -7.30 -7.50 -14.19
CA ARG A 64 -6.10 -8.04 -14.82
C ARG A 64 -6.27 -9.53 -15.13
N LYS A 65 -5.47 -10.05 -16.06
CA LYS A 65 -5.58 -11.45 -16.53
C LYS A 65 -5.20 -12.51 -15.49
N GLY A 66 -4.66 -12.10 -14.32
CA GLY A 66 -4.27 -13.01 -13.26
C GLY A 66 -3.25 -12.40 -12.31
N LYS A 67 -2.82 -13.18 -11.32
CA LYS A 67 -1.93 -12.76 -10.25
C LYS A 67 -0.51 -12.51 -10.76
N MET A 68 -0.13 -11.23 -10.90
CA MET A 68 1.19 -10.79 -11.38
C MET A 68 2.07 -10.19 -10.28
N GLY A 69 1.61 -10.21 -9.04
CA GLY A 69 2.31 -9.65 -7.88
C GLY A 69 1.79 -8.28 -7.43
N LEU A 70 1.84 -8.05 -6.12
CA LEU A 70 1.27 -6.88 -5.44
C LEU A 70 1.79 -5.55 -6.01
N GLY A 71 3.12 -5.44 -6.17
CA GLY A 71 3.74 -4.22 -6.69
C GLY A 71 3.27 -3.86 -8.10
N THR A 72 3.05 -4.86 -8.96
CA THR A 72 2.53 -4.59 -10.32
C THR A 72 1.09 -4.09 -10.30
N ALA A 73 0.29 -4.50 -9.30
CA ALA A 73 -1.08 -3.99 -9.14
C ALA A 73 -1.06 -2.52 -8.72
N TYR A 74 -0.21 -2.17 -7.76
CA TYR A 74 -0.05 -0.76 -7.35
C TYR A 74 0.52 0.11 -8.48
N ILE A 75 1.53 -0.35 -9.22
CA ILE A 75 2.06 0.40 -10.38
C ILE A 75 0.96 0.63 -11.42
N HIS A 76 0.13 -0.37 -11.71
CA HIS A 76 -1.02 -0.22 -12.61
C HIS A 76 -1.98 0.85 -12.09
N GLY A 77 -2.37 0.77 -10.82
CA GLY A 77 -3.24 1.76 -10.18
C GLY A 77 -2.64 3.17 -10.13
N PHE A 78 -1.33 3.30 -9.88
CA PHE A 78 -0.64 4.60 -9.92
C PHE A 78 -0.69 5.23 -11.31
N LYS A 79 -0.40 4.45 -12.36
CA LYS A 79 -0.49 4.93 -13.75
C LYS A 79 -1.90 5.35 -14.10
N TRP A 80 -2.91 4.58 -13.67
CA TRP A 80 -4.32 4.92 -13.83
C TRP A 80 -4.67 6.25 -13.11
N ALA A 81 -4.17 6.45 -11.89
CA ALA A 81 -4.37 7.67 -11.12
C ALA A 81 -3.71 8.89 -11.76
N LEU A 82 -2.49 8.72 -12.30
CA LEU A 82 -1.74 9.80 -12.95
C LEU A 82 -2.36 10.28 -14.28
N GLN A 83 -3.21 9.49 -14.93
CA GLN A 83 -4.01 9.90 -16.07
C GLN A 83 -5.22 10.77 -15.68
N ARG A 84 -5.45 10.98 -14.38
CA ARG A 84 -6.57 11.72 -13.80
C ARG A 84 -6.06 12.81 -12.87
N SER A 85 -6.96 13.58 -12.24
CA SER A 85 -6.60 14.77 -11.43
C SER A 85 -6.34 14.50 -9.93
N TYR A 86 -6.17 13.24 -9.52
CA TYR A 86 -5.91 12.91 -8.11
C TYR A 86 -4.62 13.54 -7.59
N GLN A 87 -4.67 14.10 -6.39
CA GLN A 87 -3.56 14.76 -5.72
C GLN A 87 -2.91 13.89 -4.64
N TYR A 88 -3.73 13.04 -4.00
CA TYR A 88 -3.31 12.10 -2.96
C TYR A 88 -3.71 10.69 -3.35
N ILE A 89 -2.74 9.80 -3.46
CA ILE A 89 -2.93 8.43 -3.91
C ILE A 89 -2.47 7.48 -2.79
N PHE A 90 -3.35 6.58 -2.39
CA PHE A 90 -3.14 5.69 -1.27
C PHE A 90 -2.98 4.25 -1.72
N GLU A 91 -2.13 3.52 -1.01
CA GLU A 91 -2.07 2.07 -1.00
C GLU A 91 -2.76 1.54 0.26
N MET A 92 -3.63 0.55 0.12
CA MET A 92 -4.27 -0.13 1.25
C MET A 92 -4.64 -1.56 0.87
N ASP A 93 -4.50 -2.51 1.82
CA ASP A 93 -4.96 -3.89 1.66
C ASP A 93 -6.47 -4.02 1.93
N CYS A 94 -7.11 -5.06 1.36
CA CYS A 94 -8.56 -5.29 1.47
C CYS A 94 -9.00 -5.99 2.77
N ASP A 95 -8.07 -6.59 3.52
CA ASP A 95 -8.34 -7.57 4.59
C ASP A 95 -8.53 -6.97 5.99
N PHE A 96 -8.75 -5.67 6.08
CA PHE A 96 -8.88 -4.92 7.34
C PHE A 96 -7.68 -4.99 8.29
N SER A 97 -6.53 -5.51 7.83
CA SER A 97 -5.29 -5.38 8.62
C SER A 97 -4.85 -3.92 8.76
N HIS A 98 -5.19 -3.09 7.80
CA HIS A 98 -5.14 -1.64 7.86
C HIS A 98 -6.52 -1.08 8.21
N ASN A 99 -6.62 -0.29 9.28
CA ASN A 99 -7.87 0.37 9.62
C ASN A 99 -8.16 1.52 8.63
N PRO A 100 -9.27 1.50 7.86
CA PRO A 100 -9.59 2.57 6.92
C PRO A 100 -9.74 3.97 7.55
N ASP A 101 -10.05 4.07 8.84
CA ASP A 101 -10.11 5.36 9.55
C ASP A 101 -8.76 6.09 9.55
N ASP A 102 -7.64 5.36 9.48
CA ASP A 102 -6.30 5.94 9.40
C ASP A 102 -5.98 6.60 8.05
N LEU A 103 -6.78 6.38 6.98
CA LEU A 103 -6.68 7.12 5.71
C LEU A 103 -6.72 8.63 5.94
N ILE A 104 -7.57 9.09 6.86
CA ILE A 104 -7.70 10.52 7.22
C ILE A 104 -6.40 11.03 7.84
N ARG A 105 -5.76 10.25 8.71
CA ARG A 105 -4.52 10.64 9.38
C ARG A 105 -3.34 10.70 8.43
N LEU A 106 -3.28 9.77 7.47
CA LEU A 106 -2.29 9.77 6.40
C LEU A 106 -2.50 10.99 5.48
N LEU A 107 -3.76 11.28 5.09
CA LEU A 107 -4.10 12.48 4.31
C LEU A 107 -3.63 13.75 5.01
N VAL A 108 -4.00 13.93 6.29
CA VAL A 108 -3.63 15.10 7.08
C VAL A 108 -2.10 15.26 7.18
N SER A 109 -1.35 14.16 7.29
CA SER A 109 0.12 14.22 7.27
C SER A 109 0.64 14.79 5.94
N CYS A 110 0.07 14.34 4.81
CA CYS A 110 0.44 14.88 3.50
C CYS A 110 -0.02 16.35 3.32
N GLU A 111 -1.21 16.71 3.77
CA GLU A 111 -1.71 18.10 3.74
C GLU A 111 -0.80 19.04 4.55
N LYS A 112 -0.20 18.56 5.66
CA LYS A 112 0.73 19.30 6.52
C LYS A 112 2.17 19.35 6.01
N GLY A 113 2.45 18.81 4.84
CA GLY A 113 3.76 18.99 4.19
C GLY A 113 4.57 17.72 3.94
N SER A 114 4.13 16.54 4.40
CA SER A 114 4.76 15.29 4.01
C SER A 114 4.49 15.01 2.53
N ASP A 115 5.47 14.48 1.82
CA ASP A 115 5.30 14.04 0.43
C ASP A 115 4.83 12.58 0.37
N VAL A 116 5.25 11.80 1.36
CA VAL A 116 4.83 10.41 1.58
C VAL A 116 4.49 10.25 3.05
N ALA A 117 3.28 9.78 3.36
CA ALA A 117 2.86 9.41 4.71
C ALA A 117 2.73 7.87 4.80
N VAL A 118 3.49 7.26 5.70
CA VAL A 118 3.56 5.81 5.90
C VAL A 118 2.82 5.44 7.17
N GLY A 119 1.81 4.59 7.08
CA GLY A 119 1.16 3.96 8.23
C GLY A 119 2.12 2.97 8.88
N SER A 120 2.74 3.38 9.99
CA SER A 120 3.86 2.66 10.60
C SER A 120 3.45 1.92 11.86
N ARG A 121 3.83 0.64 11.93
CA ARG A 121 3.69 -0.24 13.10
C ARG A 121 4.78 0.02 14.13
N TYR A 122 5.90 0.60 13.72
CA TYR A 122 7.15 0.67 14.50
C TYR A 122 7.58 2.08 14.89
N CYS A 123 6.87 3.10 14.47
CA CYS A 123 7.07 4.45 15.03
C CYS A 123 6.40 4.57 16.42
N THR A 124 6.71 5.63 17.15
CA THR A 124 6.15 5.87 18.49
C THR A 124 4.61 5.93 18.41
N GLY A 125 3.93 5.05 19.14
CA GLY A 125 2.48 4.89 19.13
C GLY A 125 1.95 3.85 18.16
N GLY A 126 2.78 3.33 17.25
CA GLY A 126 2.43 2.21 16.37
C GLY A 126 2.39 0.88 17.14
N LYS A 127 1.52 -0.04 16.69
CA LYS A 127 1.32 -1.36 17.33
C LYS A 127 1.02 -2.42 16.29
N VAL A 128 1.35 -3.66 16.66
CA VAL A 128 0.89 -4.87 15.97
C VAL A 128 0.08 -5.70 16.96
N THR A 129 -1.10 -6.15 16.56
CA THR A 129 -1.97 -7.00 17.37
C THR A 129 -2.19 -8.34 16.68
N ASN A 130 -2.40 -9.38 17.51
CA ASN A 130 -2.71 -10.74 17.07
C ASN A 130 -1.61 -11.46 16.26
N TRP A 131 -0.38 -10.94 16.21
CA TRP A 131 0.76 -11.65 15.63
C TRP A 131 1.53 -12.43 16.69
N PRO A 132 2.02 -13.65 16.35
CA PRO A 132 3.01 -14.31 17.17
C PRO A 132 4.27 -13.44 17.34
N LEU A 133 4.85 -13.47 18.56
CA LEU A 133 6.02 -12.64 18.90
C LEU A 133 7.17 -12.83 17.90
N GLY A 134 7.44 -14.07 17.47
CA GLY A 134 8.48 -14.35 16.47
C GLY A 134 8.26 -13.64 15.13
N ARG A 135 6.99 -13.52 14.69
CA ARG A 135 6.64 -12.77 13.46
C ARG A 135 6.86 -11.26 13.64
N ILE A 136 6.52 -10.71 14.81
CA ILE A 136 6.77 -9.30 15.14
C ILE A 136 8.28 -9.01 15.11
N MET A 137 9.08 -9.84 15.81
CA MET A 137 10.53 -9.68 15.86
C MET A 137 11.16 -9.77 14.47
N MET A 138 10.77 -10.78 13.67
CA MET A 138 11.27 -10.95 12.30
C MET A 138 10.96 -9.73 11.43
N SER A 139 9.74 -9.22 11.47
CA SER A 139 9.32 -8.03 10.70
C SER A 139 10.05 -6.75 11.16
N TYR A 140 10.23 -6.59 12.47
CA TYR A 140 10.97 -5.47 13.04
C TYR A 140 12.45 -5.50 12.62
N PHE A 141 13.12 -6.64 12.78
CA PHE A 141 14.54 -6.78 12.40
C PHE A 141 14.74 -6.67 10.88
N ALA A 142 13.78 -7.12 10.07
CA ALA A 142 13.81 -6.87 8.63
C ALA A 142 13.84 -5.36 8.32
N SER A 143 13.02 -4.56 9.01
CA SER A 143 13.05 -3.09 8.84
C SER A 143 14.35 -2.47 9.36
N VAL A 144 14.92 -2.97 10.47
CA VAL A 144 16.23 -2.53 10.97
C VAL A 144 17.33 -2.81 9.94
N TYR A 145 17.35 -4.02 9.37
CA TYR A 145 18.30 -4.39 8.32
C TYR A 145 18.21 -3.44 7.11
N VAL A 146 17.00 -3.20 6.61
CA VAL A 146 16.77 -2.28 5.47
C VAL A 146 17.30 -0.87 5.78
N ARG A 147 17.00 -0.35 6.97
CA ARG A 147 17.45 0.97 7.41
C ARG A 147 18.98 1.08 7.44
N MET A 148 19.65 0.06 7.96
CA MET A 148 21.12 0.04 8.03
C MET A 148 21.75 -0.04 6.65
N VAL A 149 21.23 -0.90 5.75
CA VAL A 149 21.80 -1.09 4.42
C VAL A 149 21.53 0.10 3.50
N LEU A 150 20.31 0.63 3.51
CA LEU A 150 19.90 1.71 2.60
C LEU A 150 20.14 3.12 3.17
N TRP A 151 20.51 3.22 4.45
CA TRP A 151 20.71 4.49 5.18
C TRP A 151 19.51 5.42 5.12
N ILE A 152 18.32 4.86 5.36
CA ILE A 152 17.05 5.60 5.42
C ILE A 152 16.51 5.65 6.84
N ASN A 153 15.87 6.76 7.20
CA ASN A 153 15.27 6.92 8.52
C ASN A 153 13.74 6.69 8.48
N ILE A 154 13.34 5.49 8.02
CA ILE A 154 11.94 5.05 8.01
C ILE A 154 11.88 3.78 8.87
N LYS A 155 11.14 3.81 9.98
CA LYS A 155 11.10 2.70 10.95
C LYS A 155 10.38 1.48 10.41
N ASP A 156 9.30 1.69 9.64
CA ASP A 156 8.52 0.63 9.00
C ASP A 156 8.71 0.64 7.47
N THR A 157 9.81 0.05 7.03
CA THR A 157 10.18 0.03 5.62
C THR A 157 9.30 -0.87 4.77
N THR A 158 8.63 -1.85 5.39
CA THR A 158 7.78 -2.84 4.70
C THR A 158 6.29 -2.53 4.75
N ALA A 159 5.89 -1.42 5.36
CA ALA A 159 4.49 -1.01 5.43
C ALA A 159 3.87 -0.84 4.05
N GLY A 160 2.67 -1.40 3.84
CA GLY A 160 1.88 -1.30 2.61
C GLY A 160 0.70 -0.33 2.71
N PHE A 161 0.60 0.42 3.80
CA PHE A 161 -0.42 1.45 3.99
C PHE A 161 0.25 2.82 3.85
N VAL A 162 0.14 3.43 2.70
CA VAL A 162 0.92 4.62 2.34
C VAL A 162 0.06 5.61 1.58
N CYS A 163 0.23 6.89 1.86
CA CYS A 163 -0.28 7.99 1.05
C CYS A 163 0.88 8.67 0.33
N TYR A 164 0.76 8.84 -0.97
CA TYR A 164 1.69 9.60 -1.80
C TYR A 164 1.02 10.87 -2.31
N ARG A 165 1.74 11.99 -2.26
CA ARG A 165 1.39 13.14 -3.11
C ARG A 165 1.66 12.80 -4.57
N ARG A 166 0.81 13.27 -5.48
CA ARG A 166 0.92 13.08 -6.92
C ARG A 166 2.33 13.31 -7.45
N LYS A 167 2.97 14.42 -7.08
CA LYS A 167 4.33 14.78 -7.53
C LYS A 167 5.38 13.72 -7.25
N VAL A 168 5.21 12.90 -6.18
CA VAL A 168 6.12 11.79 -5.88
C VAL A 168 6.02 10.73 -6.96
N LEU A 169 4.80 10.29 -7.27
CA LEU A 169 4.57 9.24 -8.28
C LEU A 169 4.95 9.70 -9.69
N GLU A 170 4.79 10.98 -10.00
CA GLU A 170 5.25 11.58 -11.28
C GLU A 170 6.77 11.60 -11.39
N THR A 171 7.47 11.82 -10.27
CA THR A 171 8.95 11.89 -10.23
C THR A 171 9.58 10.50 -10.19
N LEU A 172 8.89 9.51 -9.58
CA LEU A 172 9.35 8.14 -9.56
C LEU A 172 9.09 7.50 -10.92
N GLU A 173 10.15 6.99 -11.54
CA GLU A 173 10.04 6.27 -12.82
C GLU A 173 9.39 4.90 -12.57
N LEU A 174 8.05 4.86 -12.53
CA LEU A 174 7.26 3.68 -12.14
C LEU A 174 7.59 2.45 -12.98
N ASP A 175 7.98 2.64 -14.25
CA ASP A 175 8.40 1.56 -15.15
C ASP A 175 9.78 0.96 -14.79
N LYS A 176 10.56 1.67 -13.99
CA LYS A 176 11.87 1.22 -13.49
C LYS A 176 11.81 0.65 -12.08
N ILE A 177 10.62 0.47 -11.51
CA ILE A 177 10.45 -0.29 -10.27
C ILE A 177 10.63 -1.77 -10.57
N ARG A 178 11.56 -2.40 -9.85
CA ARG A 178 12.02 -3.76 -10.17
C ARG A 178 11.32 -4.85 -9.37
N PHE A 179 10.94 -4.54 -8.13
CA PHE A 179 10.44 -5.54 -7.20
C PHE A 179 8.91 -5.56 -7.18
N MET A 180 8.33 -6.75 -7.07
CA MET A 180 6.88 -6.97 -7.17
C MET A 180 6.25 -7.45 -5.85
N GLY A 181 7.08 -7.93 -4.91
CA GLY A 181 6.65 -8.41 -3.61
C GLY A 181 6.86 -7.39 -2.49
N TYR A 182 7.26 -7.85 -1.30
CA TYR A 182 7.56 -6.94 -0.16
C TYR A 182 8.66 -5.92 -0.44
N ALA A 183 9.63 -6.29 -1.27
CA ALA A 183 10.69 -5.40 -1.68
C ALA A 183 10.20 -4.20 -2.51
N PHE A 184 9.01 -4.29 -3.13
CA PHE A 184 8.35 -3.16 -3.78
C PHE A 184 8.12 -2.00 -2.81
N GLN A 185 7.58 -2.28 -1.63
CA GLN A 185 7.32 -1.26 -0.62
C GLN A 185 8.60 -0.58 -0.13
N ILE A 186 9.68 -1.34 -0.04
CA ILE A 186 11.00 -0.83 0.34
C ILE A 186 11.53 0.07 -0.80
N GLU A 187 11.46 -0.40 -2.04
CA GLU A 187 11.97 0.34 -3.21
C GLU A 187 11.28 1.69 -3.39
N MET A 188 9.94 1.72 -3.27
CA MET A 188 9.16 2.95 -3.41
C MET A 188 9.58 4.01 -2.38
N LYS A 189 9.66 3.62 -1.10
CA LYS A 189 10.06 4.54 -0.01
C LYS A 189 11.52 4.96 -0.14
N TYR A 190 12.40 4.04 -0.51
CA TYR A 190 13.82 4.31 -0.71
C TYR A 190 14.03 5.33 -1.85
N LYS A 191 13.43 5.10 -3.01
CA LYS A 191 13.52 6.02 -4.15
C LYS A 191 12.94 7.40 -3.81
N ALA A 192 11.80 7.46 -3.14
CA ALA A 192 11.21 8.72 -2.69
C ALA A 192 12.18 9.47 -1.76
N SER A 193 12.73 8.80 -0.75
CA SER A 193 13.71 9.38 0.18
C SER A 193 14.97 9.86 -0.56
N ARG A 194 15.50 9.08 -1.49
CA ARG A 194 16.71 9.43 -2.27
C ARG A 194 16.51 10.62 -3.21
N LYS A 195 15.28 10.84 -3.66
CA LYS A 195 14.91 12.02 -4.45
C LYS A 195 14.60 13.25 -3.60
N GLY A 196 14.80 13.18 -2.28
CA GLY A 196 14.66 14.31 -1.35
C GLY A 196 13.22 14.57 -0.91
N PHE A 197 12.27 13.66 -1.15
CA PHE A 197 10.91 13.80 -0.66
C PHE A 197 10.82 13.59 0.85
N VAL A 198 9.95 14.37 1.50
CA VAL A 198 9.67 14.27 2.94
C VAL A 198 8.80 13.04 3.19
N VAL A 199 9.40 12.02 3.82
CA VAL A 199 8.69 10.80 4.23
C VAL A 199 8.42 10.86 5.73
N SER A 200 7.14 10.83 6.11
CA SER A 200 6.71 10.84 7.51
C SER A 200 5.99 9.56 7.88
N GLU A 201 6.11 9.15 9.14
CA GLU A 201 5.45 7.96 9.67
C GLU A 201 4.28 8.36 10.59
N VAL A 202 3.11 7.80 10.31
CA VAL A 202 1.90 7.95 11.10
C VAL A 202 1.68 6.64 11.86
N PRO A 203 1.61 6.65 13.21
CA PRO A 203 1.44 5.43 13.96
C PRO A 203 0.06 4.80 13.68
N ILE A 204 0.04 3.51 13.35
CA ILE A 204 -1.17 2.73 13.17
C ILE A 204 -1.22 1.52 14.09
N VAL A 205 -2.41 1.00 14.31
CA VAL A 205 -2.61 -0.33 14.89
C VAL A 205 -2.86 -1.30 13.75
N PHE A 206 -1.87 -2.16 13.49
CA PHE A 206 -1.99 -3.23 12.51
C PHE A 206 -2.55 -4.48 13.19
N THR A 207 -3.67 -4.98 12.72
CA THR A 207 -4.30 -6.19 13.24
C THR A 207 -4.10 -7.34 12.25
N ASP A 208 -3.83 -8.56 12.73
CA ASP A 208 -3.80 -9.70 11.80
C ASP A 208 -5.17 -9.86 11.15
N ARG A 209 -5.17 -10.25 9.89
CA ARG A 209 -6.43 -10.48 9.15
C ARG A 209 -7.34 -11.44 9.90
N VAL A 210 -8.63 -11.13 9.88
CA VAL A 210 -9.65 -11.97 10.52
C VAL A 210 -10.00 -13.15 9.61
N GLU A 211 -9.99 -12.94 8.29
CA GLU A 211 -10.36 -13.92 7.26
C GLU A 211 -9.25 -14.00 6.18
N GLY A 212 -9.11 -15.18 5.58
CA GLY A 212 -8.12 -15.43 4.52
C GLY A 212 -6.80 -16.04 4.99
N VAL A 213 -6.04 -16.62 4.06
CA VAL A 213 -4.77 -17.32 4.32
C VAL A 213 -3.57 -16.42 4.03
N SER A 214 -2.60 -16.37 4.95
CA SER A 214 -1.35 -15.63 4.74
C SER A 214 -0.56 -16.22 3.57
N LYS A 215 -0.22 -15.37 2.58
CA LYS A 215 0.48 -15.77 1.35
C LYS A 215 2.01 -15.60 1.48
N MET A 216 2.55 -15.53 2.72
CA MET A 216 4.00 -15.37 2.97
C MET A 216 4.74 -16.68 2.76
N SER A 217 5.85 -16.64 1.99
CA SER A 217 6.77 -17.77 1.80
C SER A 217 8.20 -17.37 2.11
N THR A 218 9.04 -18.34 2.50
CA THR A 218 10.48 -18.15 2.74
C THR A 218 11.22 -17.62 1.52
N LYS A 219 10.73 -17.90 0.31
CA LYS A 219 11.28 -17.40 -0.95
C LYS A 219 11.21 -15.87 -1.04
N ILE A 220 10.12 -15.29 -0.54
CA ILE A 220 9.89 -13.83 -0.52
C ILE A 220 10.91 -13.12 0.38
N PHE A 221 11.29 -13.73 1.51
CA PHE A 221 12.32 -13.17 2.40
C PHE A 221 13.71 -13.15 1.77
N LYS A 222 14.10 -14.23 1.09
CA LYS A 222 15.39 -14.29 0.38
C LYS A 222 15.44 -13.25 -0.72
N GLU A 223 14.37 -13.11 -1.51
CA GLU A 223 14.25 -12.10 -2.55
C GLU A 223 14.39 -10.69 -1.98
N ALA A 224 13.69 -10.38 -0.88
CA ALA A 224 13.78 -9.08 -0.23
C ALA A 224 15.19 -8.79 0.32
N PHE A 225 15.87 -9.78 0.92
CA PHE A 225 17.21 -9.61 1.46
C PHE A 225 18.22 -9.23 0.36
N TRP A 226 18.28 -10.01 -0.73
CA TRP A 226 19.18 -9.71 -1.85
C TRP A 226 18.76 -8.45 -2.62
N GLY A 227 17.45 -8.22 -2.73
CA GLY A 227 16.89 -7.02 -3.35
C GLY A 227 17.34 -5.73 -2.67
N VAL A 228 17.39 -5.71 -1.33
CA VAL A 228 17.87 -4.55 -0.57
C VAL A 228 19.35 -4.26 -0.83
N LEU A 229 20.21 -5.29 -0.88
CA LEU A 229 21.61 -5.10 -1.25
C LEU A 229 21.72 -4.57 -2.69
N GLN A 230 20.95 -5.12 -3.61
CA GLN A 230 20.94 -4.68 -5.00
C GLN A 230 20.47 -3.22 -5.14
N MET A 231 19.45 -2.78 -4.36
CA MET A 231 19.02 -1.38 -4.31
C MET A 231 20.16 -0.45 -3.86
N ARG A 232 20.98 -0.87 -2.89
CA ARG A 232 22.08 -0.06 -2.36
C ARG A 232 23.13 0.28 -3.41
N PHE A 233 23.44 -0.67 -4.29
CA PHE A 233 24.49 -0.56 -5.30
C PHE A 233 23.95 -0.20 -6.70
N SER A 234 22.65 -0.13 -6.89
CA SER A 234 22.05 0.31 -8.15
C SER A 234 22.10 1.82 -8.28
N LYS A 235 22.36 2.32 -9.48
CA LYS A 235 22.12 3.76 -9.80
C LYS A 235 20.60 4.02 -9.72
N ILE A 236 20.23 5.05 -8.96
CA ILE A 236 18.85 5.49 -8.75
C ILE A 236 18.50 6.54 -9.81
#